data_15c235c88180782754ede965a882202b
#
_entry.id   15c235c88180782754ede965a882202b
#
_cell.length_a   1.000
_cell.length_b   1.000
_cell.length_c   1.000
_cell.angle_alpha   90.00
_cell.angle_beta   90.00
_cell.angle_gamma   90.00
#
_symmetry.space_group_name_H-M   'P 1'
#
loop_
_entity.id
_entity.type
_entity.pdbx_description
1 polymer ?
#
loop_
_entity_poly.entity_id
_entity_poly.type
_entity_poly.pdbx_seq_one_letter_code
_entity_poly.pdbx_strand_id
1 'polypeptide(L)'
;MKSIYKKGALLAAAALLTFSFSGCGGDKNVSKGSKETLTVGITNFADSLEPTDNYFGWQVMRYAIGECLVHFDNKMNPEPWIAESWKVSDDKLSWTFKIKDIKFSNGNKVTAEAVKKSLERTFAKAPRAKVMFEYESMTANGQELVIKTKKPYACLLYTSDAADDS
;
A
#
# COMPACT_ATOMS: atom_id res chain seq x y z
N MET A 1 0.77 72.62 -18.97
CA MET A 1 0.89 72.08 -17.61
C MET A 1 -0.04 70.85 -17.28
N LYS A 2 -1.02 70.48 -18.09
CA LYS A 2 -1.94 69.37 -17.79
C LYS A 2 -1.46 67.94 -18.27
N SER A 3 -0.39 67.87 -19.07
CA SER A 3 0.09 66.66 -19.68
C SER A 3 1.11 65.91 -18.82
N ILE A 4 1.83 66.58 -17.94
CA ILE A 4 2.89 65.95 -17.11
C ILE A 4 2.30 65.16 -15.94
N TYR A 5 1.17 65.62 -15.39
CA TYR A 5 0.50 64.90 -14.27
C TYR A 5 -0.15 63.57 -14.68
N LYS A 6 -0.61 63.45 -15.94
CA LYS A 6 -1.18 62.15 -16.42
C LYS A 6 -0.13 61.09 -16.62
N LYS A 7 1.11 61.48 -17.00
CA LYS A 7 2.20 60.49 -17.15
C LYS A 7 2.79 60.06 -15.81
N GLY A 8 2.83 60.96 -14.83
CA GLY A 8 3.26 60.61 -13.46
C GLY A 8 2.29 59.69 -12.73
N ALA A 9 0.98 59.88 -12.89
CA ALA A 9 -0.05 59.06 -12.28
C ALA A 9 -0.08 57.63 -12.85
N LEU A 10 0.25 57.48 -14.16
CA LEU A 10 0.33 56.12 -14.76
C LEU A 10 1.56 55.32 -14.30
N LEU A 11 2.68 56.01 -14.06
CA LEU A 11 3.89 55.38 -13.55
C LEU A 11 3.77 54.97 -12.07
N ALA A 12 3.06 55.78 -11.26
CA ALA A 12 2.78 55.39 -9.84
C ALA A 12 1.80 54.23 -9.71
N ALA A 13 0.81 54.14 -10.61
CA ALA A 13 -0.12 52.98 -10.64
C ALA A 13 0.56 51.67 -11.09
N ALA A 14 1.52 51.74 -12.01
CA ALA A 14 2.30 50.59 -12.45
C ALA A 14 3.27 50.09 -11.35
N ALA A 15 3.83 50.97 -10.53
CA ALA A 15 4.72 50.58 -9.42
C ALA A 15 3.97 49.91 -8.25
N LEU A 16 2.69 50.25 -8.03
CA LEU A 16 1.86 49.61 -6.97
C LEU A 16 1.36 48.23 -7.32
N LEU A 17 1.32 47.85 -8.60
CA LEU A 17 0.88 46.51 -9.05
C LEU A 17 1.99 45.46 -9.02
N THR A 18 3.27 45.85 -8.88
CA THR A 18 4.40 44.92 -8.83
C THR A 18 4.71 44.38 -7.43
N PHE A 19 4.11 44.95 -6.38
CA PHE A 19 4.35 44.51 -4.99
C PHE A 19 3.38 43.43 -4.51
N SER A 20 2.41 43.01 -5.29
CA SER A 20 1.38 42.05 -4.85
C SER A 20 1.72 40.58 -5.14
N PHE A 21 2.89 40.24 -5.69
CA PHE A 21 3.31 38.88 -6.02
C PHE A 21 4.49 38.36 -5.18
N SER A 22 4.81 38.97 -4.06
CA SER A 22 5.79 38.45 -3.10
C SER A 22 5.13 37.66 -2.00
N GLY A 23 4.23 36.81 -2.38
CA GLY A 23 3.62 35.82 -1.48
C GLY A 23 4.15 34.43 -1.77
N CYS A 24 4.78 33.79 -0.79
CA CYS A 24 5.33 32.43 -0.78
C CYS A 24 6.53 32.16 -1.69
N GLY A 25 7.63 32.85 -1.44
CA GLY A 25 8.95 32.34 -1.77
C GLY A 25 9.37 31.31 -0.74
N GLY A 26 9.01 30.04 -0.95
CA GLY A 26 9.61 28.95 -0.18
C GLY A 26 11.11 28.92 -0.44
N ASP A 27 11.90 28.83 0.62
CA ASP A 27 13.35 28.72 0.57
C ASP A 27 13.79 27.63 -0.40
N LYS A 28 14.41 28.03 -1.49
CA LYS A 28 15.09 27.15 -2.44
C LYS A 28 16.46 26.71 -1.91
N ASN A 29 16.56 26.37 -0.64
CA ASN A 29 17.68 25.63 -0.13
C ASN A 29 17.38 24.13 -0.09
N VAL A 30 17.15 23.54 -1.27
CA VAL A 30 17.27 22.09 -1.41
C VAL A 30 18.76 21.79 -1.33
N SER A 31 19.24 21.42 -0.14
CA SER A 31 20.61 20.97 0.04
C SER A 31 20.79 19.70 -0.81
N LYS A 32 21.66 19.78 -1.82
CA LYS A 32 22.19 18.64 -2.55
C LYS A 32 22.88 17.70 -1.56
N GLY A 33 22.24 16.58 -1.19
CA GLY A 33 22.91 15.56 -0.39
C GLY A 33 22.11 15.00 0.81
N SER A 34 20.91 15.49 1.10
CA SER A 34 20.05 14.81 2.07
C SER A 34 19.44 13.55 1.46
N LYS A 35 19.43 12.43 2.18
CA LYS A 35 18.58 11.30 1.87
C LYS A 35 17.18 11.85 1.65
N GLU A 36 16.59 11.58 0.49
CA GLU A 36 15.22 12.00 0.22
C GLU A 36 14.33 11.37 1.29
N THR A 37 13.77 12.21 2.15
CA THR A 37 12.88 11.78 3.22
C THR A 37 11.48 12.23 2.84
N LEU A 38 10.59 11.26 2.64
CA LEU A 38 9.17 11.51 2.50
C LEU A 38 8.55 11.53 3.88
N THR A 39 7.95 12.67 4.27
CA THR A 39 7.16 12.76 5.49
C THR A 39 5.69 12.67 5.13
N VAL A 40 5.02 11.64 5.64
CA VAL A 40 3.58 11.43 5.42
C VAL A 40 2.83 11.81 6.70
N GLY A 41 1.96 12.82 6.60
CA GLY A 41 1.04 13.20 7.67
C GLY A 41 -0.25 12.36 7.55
N ILE A 42 -0.69 11.78 8.67
CA ILE A 42 -1.89 10.95 8.74
C ILE A 42 -2.80 11.43 9.86
N THR A 43 -4.10 11.25 9.68
CA THR A 43 -5.12 11.61 10.68
C THR A 43 -5.47 10.44 11.62
N ASN A 44 -5.14 9.22 11.24
CA ASN A 44 -5.33 8.02 12.06
C ASN A 44 -4.03 7.64 12.75
N PHE A 45 -4.08 7.47 14.04
CA PHE A 45 -2.94 6.99 14.84
C PHE A 45 -3.01 5.47 14.95
N ALA A 46 -1.90 4.79 14.62
CA ALA A 46 -1.75 3.36 14.85
C ALA A 46 -1.07 3.14 16.20
N ASP A 47 -1.77 2.48 17.13
CA ASP A 47 -1.19 2.11 18.43
C ASP A 47 -0.16 0.98 18.28
N SER A 48 -0.20 0.25 17.15
CA SER A 48 0.66 -0.89 16.84
C SER A 48 0.96 -0.96 15.34
N LEU A 49 2.10 -1.54 14.98
CA LEU A 49 2.41 -1.99 13.61
C LEU A 49 2.24 -3.50 13.47
N GLU A 50 1.60 -4.15 14.43
CA GLU A 50 1.26 -5.57 14.35
C GLU A 50 0.02 -5.77 13.48
N PRO A 51 0.15 -6.33 12.27
CA PRO A 51 -0.97 -6.42 11.31
C PRO A 51 -2.11 -7.33 11.78
N THR A 52 -1.87 -8.20 12.77
CA THR A 52 -2.91 -9.09 13.32
C THR A 52 -3.70 -8.49 14.47
N ASP A 53 -3.37 -7.26 14.90
CA ASP A 53 -4.06 -6.54 15.96
C ASP A 53 -5.14 -5.61 15.37
N ASN A 54 -6.40 -5.79 15.78
CA ASN A 54 -7.52 -4.95 15.37
C ASN A 54 -7.57 -4.69 13.84
N TYR A 55 -7.41 -3.43 13.44
CA TYR A 55 -7.39 -2.97 12.04
C TYR A 55 -6.00 -2.49 11.58
N PHE A 56 -4.93 -2.82 12.31
CA PHE A 56 -3.61 -2.30 12.03
C PHE A 56 -2.97 -2.89 10.77
N GLY A 57 -3.39 -4.07 10.31
CA GLY A 57 -3.00 -4.63 9.02
C GLY A 57 -3.26 -3.67 7.88
N TRP A 58 -4.47 -3.10 7.83
CA TRP A 58 -4.84 -2.08 6.86
C TRP A 58 -3.94 -0.83 6.88
N GLN A 59 -3.55 -0.37 8.06
CA GLN A 59 -2.64 0.77 8.20
C GLN A 59 -1.23 0.44 7.75
N VAL A 60 -0.72 -0.75 8.10
CA VAL A 60 0.59 -1.25 7.65
C VAL A 60 0.68 -1.28 6.13
N MET A 61 -0.39 -1.70 5.44
CA MET A 61 -0.48 -1.67 3.99
C MET A 61 -0.50 -0.25 3.43
N ARG A 62 -1.31 0.62 3.98
CA ARG A 62 -1.41 2.04 3.54
C ARG A 62 -0.11 2.81 3.73
N TYR A 63 0.71 2.43 4.70
CA TYR A 63 2.02 3.05 4.92
C TYR A 63 3.13 2.43 4.08
N ALA A 64 2.79 1.50 3.17
CA ALA A 64 3.74 0.76 2.34
C ALA A 64 4.82 0.04 3.17
N ILE A 65 4.46 -0.45 4.37
CA ILE A 65 5.31 -1.25 5.24
C ILE A 65 5.11 -2.73 4.96
N GLY A 66 3.88 -3.15 4.73
CA GLY A 66 3.49 -4.51 4.37
C GLY A 66 3.16 -4.66 2.89
N GLU A 67 3.12 -5.89 2.44
CA GLU A 67 2.77 -6.25 1.05
C GLU A 67 1.86 -7.48 1.02
N CYS A 68 0.88 -7.49 0.09
CA CYS A 68 -0.09 -8.57 -0.10
C CYS A 68 0.35 -9.60 -1.14
N LEU A 69 -0.32 -10.75 -1.18
CA LEU A 69 -0.16 -11.71 -2.28
C LEU A 69 -0.56 -11.11 -3.63
N VAL A 70 -1.68 -10.41 -3.64
CA VAL A 70 -2.25 -9.72 -4.80
C VAL A 70 -2.65 -8.32 -4.39
N HIS A 71 -2.79 -7.41 -5.33
CA HIS A 71 -3.43 -6.14 -5.11
C HIS A 71 -4.55 -5.91 -6.14
N PHE A 72 -5.32 -4.84 -6.00
CA PHE A 72 -6.43 -4.55 -6.89
C PHE A 72 -6.21 -3.21 -7.59
N ASP A 73 -6.48 -3.18 -8.90
CA ASP A 73 -6.48 -1.94 -9.66
C ASP A 73 -7.72 -1.08 -9.28
N ASN A 74 -7.79 0.12 -9.85
CA ASN A 74 -8.91 1.05 -9.64
C ASN A 74 -10.28 0.52 -10.15
N LYS A 75 -10.29 -0.60 -10.88
CA LYS A 75 -11.49 -1.29 -11.37
C LYS A 75 -11.79 -2.55 -10.58
N MET A 76 -11.05 -2.79 -9.48
CA MET A 76 -11.14 -4.00 -8.66
C MET A 76 -10.75 -5.28 -9.40
N ASN A 77 -9.86 -5.21 -10.38
CA ASN A 77 -9.25 -6.41 -10.96
C ASN A 77 -8.03 -6.80 -10.14
N PRO A 78 -7.87 -8.09 -9.79
CA PRO A 78 -6.70 -8.56 -9.08
C PRO A 78 -5.46 -8.53 -9.97
N GLU A 79 -4.38 -7.95 -9.43
CA GLU A 79 -3.08 -7.85 -10.09
C GLU A 79 -1.97 -8.55 -9.29
N PRO A 80 -0.94 -9.07 -9.97
CA PRO A 80 0.18 -9.73 -9.32
C PRO A 80 0.97 -8.78 -8.40
N TRP A 81 1.14 -9.15 -7.11
CA TRP A 81 2.00 -8.44 -6.16
C TRP A 81 3.14 -9.35 -5.66
N ILE A 82 3.09 -9.93 -4.45
CA ILE A 82 4.04 -10.98 -4.02
C ILE A 82 3.84 -12.26 -4.86
N ALA A 83 2.58 -12.62 -5.16
CA ALA A 83 2.30 -13.67 -6.12
C ALA A 83 2.53 -13.17 -7.55
N GLU A 84 3.30 -13.92 -8.33
CA GLU A 84 3.50 -13.68 -9.76
C GLU A 84 2.25 -14.05 -10.56
N SER A 85 1.60 -15.14 -10.15
CA SER A 85 0.40 -15.68 -10.78
C SER A 85 -0.33 -16.62 -9.82
N TRP A 86 -1.57 -16.94 -10.12
CA TRP A 86 -2.37 -17.93 -9.39
C TRP A 86 -3.25 -18.74 -10.30
N LYS A 87 -3.66 -19.90 -9.83
CA LYS A 87 -4.61 -20.81 -10.48
C LYS A 87 -5.62 -21.29 -9.46
N VAL A 88 -6.84 -21.51 -9.92
CA VAL A 88 -7.94 -22.08 -9.13
C VAL A 88 -8.32 -23.42 -9.74
N SER A 89 -8.51 -24.42 -8.93
CA SER A 89 -9.04 -25.72 -9.38
C SER A 89 -10.48 -25.61 -9.87
N ASP A 90 -10.94 -26.55 -10.68
CA ASP A 90 -12.29 -26.54 -11.26
C ASP A 90 -13.39 -26.60 -10.19
N ASP A 91 -13.14 -27.33 -9.10
CA ASP A 91 -14.01 -27.39 -7.92
C ASP A 91 -13.96 -26.14 -7.03
N LYS A 92 -13.06 -25.21 -7.36
CA LYS A 92 -12.82 -23.93 -6.63
C LYS A 92 -12.42 -24.11 -5.16
N LEU A 93 -11.91 -25.29 -4.80
CA LEU A 93 -11.46 -25.59 -3.45
C LEU A 93 -9.95 -25.38 -3.28
N SER A 94 -9.16 -25.40 -4.34
CA SER A 94 -7.71 -25.28 -4.27
C SER A 94 -7.21 -24.06 -5.05
N TRP A 95 -6.40 -23.25 -4.39
CA TRP A 95 -5.76 -22.07 -4.93
C TRP A 95 -4.25 -22.27 -4.91
N THR A 96 -3.61 -22.19 -6.07
CA THR A 96 -2.17 -22.32 -6.21
C THR A 96 -1.58 -20.97 -6.60
N PHE A 97 -0.74 -20.43 -5.74
CA PHE A 97 -0.03 -19.16 -5.96
C PHE A 97 1.43 -19.44 -6.27
N LYS A 98 1.96 -18.80 -7.30
CA LYS A 98 3.39 -18.78 -7.61
C LYS A 98 4.01 -17.52 -7.04
N ILE A 99 4.89 -17.65 -6.07
CA ILE A 99 5.55 -16.54 -5.39
C ILE A 99 6.71 -16.02 -6.25
N LYS A 100 6.84 -14.71 -6.40
CA LYS A 100 7.93 -14.04 -7.12
C LYS A 100 9.29 -14.35 -6.49
N ASP A 101 10.35 -14.32 -7.30
CA ASP A 101 11.72 -14.38 -6.79
C ASP A 101 12.18 -12.99 -6.33
N ILE A 102 11.72 -12.59 -5.15
CA ILE A 102 11.98 -11.31 -4.50
C ILE A 102 12.57 -11.51 -3.11
N LYS A 103 13.02 -10.42 -2.49
CA LYS A 103 13.62 -10.43 -1.15
C LYS A 103 12.88 -9.48 -0.22
N PHE A 104 12.84 -9.85 1.05
CA PHE A 104 12.47 -8.93 2.13
C PHE A 104 13.51 -7.80 2.27
N SER A 105 13.13 -6.72 2.96
CA SER A 105 14.02 -5.58 3.24
C SER A 105 15.31 -5.96 3.96
N ASN A 106 15.31 -7.06 4.71
CA ASN A 106 16.50 -7.62 5.38
C ASN A 106 17.39 -8.47 4.47
N GLY A 107 17.05 -8.60 3.17
CA GLY A 107 17.82 -9.36 2.17
C GLY A 107 17.47 -10.85 2.09
N ASN A 108 16.67 -11.40 2.99
CA ASN A 108 16.23 -12.79 2.94
C ASN A 108 15.26 -13.00 1.75
N LYS A 109 15.30 -14.20 1.16
CA LYS A 109 14.40 -14.57 0.06
C LYS A 109 12.97 -14.72 0.57
N VAL A 110 11.99 -14.17 -0.18
CA VAL A 110 10.58 -14.46 0.01
C VAL A 110 10.28 -15.83 -0.58
N THR A 111 9.82 -16.76 0.25
CA THR A 111 9.49 -18.14 -0.13
C THR A 111 8.02 -18.42 0.14
N ALA A 112 7.46 -19.41 -0.56
CA ALA A 112 6.09 -19.87 -0.28
C ALA A 112 5.91 -20.33 1.18
N GLU A 113 6.96 -20.90 1.80
CA GLU A 113 6.93 -21.26 3.22
C GLU A 113 6.85 -20.06 4.15
N ALA A 114 7.56 -18.96 3.82
CA ALA A 114 7.49 -17.72 4.59
C ALA A 114 6.09 -17.10 4.52
N VAL A 115 5.51 -17.06 3.30
CA VAL A 115 4.13 -16.58 3.08
C VAL A 115 3.13 -17.45 3.85
N LYS A 116 3.24 -18.79 3.75
CA LYS A 116 2.40 -19.73 4.49
C LYS A 116 2.41 -19.45 5.99
N LYS A 117 3.60 -19.31 6.58
CA LYS A 117 3.74 -19.01 8.02
C LYS A 117 3.10 -17.68 8.42
N SER A 118 3.20 -16.67 7.56
CA SER A 118 2.54 -15.38 7.78
C SER A 118 1.02 -15.52 7.80
N LEU A 119 0.44 -16.22 6.83
CA LEU A 119 -0.99 -16.48 6.76
C LEU A 119 -1.46 -17.33 7.95
N GLU A 120 -0.77 -18.44 8.27
CA GLU A 120 -1.09 -19.27 9.43
C GLU A 120 -1.08 -18.48 10.74
N ARG A 121 -0.10 -17.55 10.89
CA ARG A 121 -0.04 -16.63 12.03
C ARG A 121 -1.25 -15.70 12.08
N THR A 122 -1.65 -15.15 10.93
CA THR A 122 -2.83 -14.30 10.82
C THR A 122 -4.09 -15.05 11.23
N PHE A 123 -4.29 -16.27 10.71
CA PHE A 123 -5.44 -17.11 11.11
C PHE A 123 -5.42 -17.52 12.59
N ALA A 124 -4.25 -17.67 13.18
CA ALA A 124 -4.13 -18.01 14.59
C ALA A 124 -4.49 -16.82 15.51
N LYS A 125 -4.07 -15.60 15.11
CA LYS A 125 -4.13 -14.43 15.98
C LYS A 125 -5.29 -13.48 15.67
N ALA A 126 -5.57 -13.21 14.39
CA ALA A 126 -6.59 -12.24 14.02
C ALA A 126 -8.01 -12.79 14.22
N PRO A 127 -8.84 -12.18 15.07
CA PRO A 127 -10.19 -12.71 15.36
C PRO A 127 -11.09 -12.77 14.11
N ARG A 128 -10.87 -11.83 13.16
CA ARG A 128 -11.67 -11.71 11.93
C ARG A 128 -11.24 -12.70 10.85
N ALA A 129 -9.98 -13.09 10.80
CA ALA A 129 -9.48 -13.98 9.75
C ALA A 129 -10.26 -15.30 9.68
N LYS A 130 -10.63 -15.87 10.84
CA LYS A 130 -11.42 -17.10 10.93
C LYS A 130 -12.84 -16.98 10.40
N VAL A 131 -13.38 -15.76 10.36
CA VAL A 131 -14.74 -15.48 9.88
C VAL A 131 -14.75 -15.24 8.37
N MET A 132 -13.63 -14.77 7.82
CA MET A 132 -13.53 -14.39 6.40
C MET A 132 -13.49 -15.62 5.49
N PHE A 133 -12.67 -16.62 5.80
CA PHE A 133 -12.71 -17.91 5.14
C PHE A 133 -12.10 -19.02 5.99
N GLU A 134 -12.54 -20.27 5.76
CA GLU A 134 -12.01 -21.45 6.44
C GLU A 134 -11.12 -22.23 5.46
N TYR A 135 -9.83 -22.30 5.73
CA TYR A 135 -8.95 -23.19 5.00
C TYR A 135 -8.92 -24.58 5.62
N GLU A 136 -8.71 -25.60 4.79
CA GLU A 136 -8.50 -26.99 5.20
C GLU A 136 -7.01 -27.25 5.44
N SER A 137 -6.17 -26.80 4.48
CA SER A 137 -4.72 -26.95 4.54
C SER A 137 -4.00 -25.88 3.74
N MET A 138 -2.76 -25.59 4.13
CA MET A 138 -1.82 -24.82 3.35
C MET A 138 -0.53 -25.62 3.18
N THR A 139 -0.03 -25.73 1.96
CA THR A 139 1.22 -26.40 1.65
C THR A 139 2.12 -25.49 0.84
N ALA A 140 3.42 -25.54 1.09
CA ALA A 140 4.43 -24.77 0.39
C ALA A 140 5.49 -25.70 -0.17
N ASN A 141 5.85 -25.51 -1.45
CA ASN A 141 6.92 -26.22 -2.12
C ASN A 141 7.72 -25.26 -2.99
N GLY A 142 8.94 -24.93 -2.57
CA GLY A 142 9.78 -23.93 -3.22
C GLY A 142 9.11 -22.56 -3.25
N GLN A 143 8.67 -22.11 -4.41
CA GLN A 143 7.95 -20.85 -4.63
C GLN A 143 6.45 -21.07 -4.91
N GLU A 144 5.94 -22.25 -4.69
CA GLU A 144 4.52 -22.57 -4.87
C GLU A 144 3.81 -22.72 -3.53
N LEU A 145 2.75 -21.93 -3.33
CA LEU A 145 1.85 -21.98 -2.18
C LEU A 145 0.50 -22.51 -2.64
N VAL A 146 0.03 -23.59 -2.03
CA VAL A 146 -1.32 -24.13 -2.26
C VAL A 146 -2.16 -23.95 -1.01
N ILE A 147 -3.29 -23.26 -1.17
CA ILE A 147 -4.31 -23.09 -0.13
C ILE A 147 -5.53 -23.91 -0.52
N LYS A 148 -5.90 -24.87 0.33
CA LYS A 148 -7.13 -25.63 0.17
C LYS A 148 -8.18 -25.16 1.16
N THR A 149 -9.38 -24.88 0.66
CA THR A 149 -10.50 -24.38 1.45
C THR A 149 -11.55 -25.46 1.65
N LYS A 150 -12.31 -25.39 2.76
CA LYS A 150 -13.40 -26.33 3.07
C LYS A 150 -14.63 -26.14 2.17
N LYS A 151 -14.79 -24.95 1.61
CA LYS A 151 -15.90 -24.57 0.73
C LYS A 151 -15.35 -23.76 -0.44
N PRO A 152 -16.03 -23.70 -1.59
CA PRO A 152 -15.64 -22.80 -2.66
C PRO A 152 -15.75 -21.34 -2.21
N TYR A 153 -14.64 -20.60 -2.32
CA TYR A 153 -14.60 -19.15 -2.05
C TYR A 153 -14.22 -18.43 -3.33
N ALA A 154 -15.22 -17.91 -4.05
CA ALA A 154 -14.99 -17.12 -5.26
C ALA A 154 -14.19 -15.84 -4.99
N CYS A 155 -14.24 -15.35 -3.75
CA CYS A 155 -13.64 -14.09 -3.32
C CYS A 155 -12.34 -14.28 -2.51
N LEU A 156 -11.64 -15.43 -2.61
CA LEU A 156 -10.42 -15.66 -1.83
C LEU A 156 -9.34 -14.61 -2.11
N LEU A 157 -9.24 -14.12 -3.34
CA LEU A 157 -8.30 -13.05 -3.69
C LEU A 157 -8.61 -11.76 -2.93
N TYR A 158 -9.90 -11.40 -2.83
CA TYR A 158 -10.34 -10.22 -2.05
C TYR A 158 -10.12 -10.41 -0.55
N THR A 159 -10.20 -11.64 -0.06
CA THR A 159 -9.92 -11.95 1.35
C THR A 159 -8.43 -12.00 1.66
N SER A 160 -7.57 -12.31 0.71
CA SER A 160 -6.11 -12.27 0.92
C SER A 160 -5.60 -10.84 1.08
N ASP A 161 -6.26 -9.87 0.42
CA ASP A 161 -6.05 -8.44 0.62
C ASP A 161 -6.64 -8.00 1.98
N ALA A 162 -7.85 -8.47 2.31
CA ALA A 162 -8.51 -8.16 3.57
C ALA A 162 -7.95 -8.93 4.80
N ALA A 163 -7.17 -9.99 4.62
CA ALA A 163 -6.47 -10.65 5.72
C ALA A 163 -5.30 -9.80 6.23
N ASP A 164 -4.73 -8.94 5.36
CA ASP A 164 -3.82 -7.88 5.77
C ASP A 164 -4.57 -6.66 6.32
N ASP A 165 -5.89 -6.54 6.07
CA ASP A 165 -6.77 -5.51 6.63
C ASP A 165 -7.29 -5.87 8.04
N SER A 166 -6.90 -7.00 8.62
CA SER A 166 -7.40 -7.48 9.92
C SER A 166 -6.36 -7.47 11.02
#